data_b84a6a6aebdbca228b4e5807d0a8dca5
#
_entry.id   b84a6a6aebdbca228b4e5807d0a8dca5
#
_cell.length_a   1.000
_cell.length_b   1.000
_cell.length_c   1.000
_cell.angle_alpha   90.00
_cell.angle_beta   90.00
_cell.angle_gamma   90.00
#
_symmetry.space_group_name_H-M   'P 1'
#
loop_
_entity.id
_entity.type
_entity.pdbx_description
1 polymer ?
#
loop_
_entity_poly.entity_id
_entity_poly.type
_entity_poly.pdbx_seq_one_letter_code
_entity_poly.pdbx_strand_id
1 'polypeptide(L)'
;MSLKRWEPAAAVNAPHAQIEYVVRGVDHRRDSADVRDVAFEAVDKVRTPKSWKHTKNYTGQYWAATTGGHVWFESLYERVALMQLDRDAAVAAISSQPMWIDWAGTPRRHAPDFFVRRWIRRGGGCEASAAHQAG
;
A
#
# COMPACT_ATOMS: atom_id res chain seq x y z
N MET A 1 21.60 -1.37 -31.17
CA MET A 1 20.36 -0.89 -30.55
C MET A 1 20.71 -0.33 -29.19
N SER A 2 20.65 0.98 -29.06
CA SER A 2 20.83 1.64 -27.78
C SER A 2 19.52 1.46 -26.98
N LEU A 3 19.56 0.64 -25.95
CA LEU A 3 18.52 0.66 -24.93
C LEU A 3 18.59 2.05 -24.27
N LYS A 4 17.67 2.91 -24.62
CA LYS A 4 17.50 4.16 -23.89
C LYS A 4 17.25 3.78 -22.43
N ARG A 5 18.27 3.99 -21.61
CA ARG A 5 18.12 3.97 -20.16
C ARG A 5 16.97 4.90 -19.84
N TRP A 6 15.89 4.39 -19.26
CA TRP A 6 14.84 5.24 -18.74
C TRP A 6 15.47 6.11 -17.65
N GLU A 7 15.73 7.36 -17.98
CA GLU A 7 16.05 8.34 -16.97
C GLU A 7 14.72 8.95 -16.53
N PRO A 8 14.36 8.86 -15.25
CA PRO A 8 13.24 9.61 -14.78
C PRO A 8 13.52 11.08 -15.12
N ALA A 9 12.62 11.70 -15.86
CA ALA A 9 12.66 13.14 -16.09
C ALA A 9 12.94 13.77 -14.73
N ALA A 10 13.97 14.62 -14.68
CA ALA A 10 14.40 15.25 -13.44
C ALA A 10 13.17 15.80 -12.72
N ALA A 11 12.77 15.12 -11.66
CA ALA A 11 11.56 15.42 -10.89
C ALA A 11 11.70 16.68 -10.04
N VAL A 12 12.58 17.59 -10.45
CA VAL A 12 12.90 18.82 -9.71
C VAL A 12 11.69 19.74 -9.58
N ASN A 13 10.65 19.54 -10.42
CA ASN A 13 9.43 20.34 -10.37
C ASN A 13 8.13 19.52 -10.47
N ALA A 14 8.20 18.18 -10.38
CA ALA A 14 6.98 17.39 -10.28
C ALA A 14 6.33 17.63 -8.91
N PRO A 15 5.03 17.95 -8.84
CA PRO A 15 4.36 18.11 -7.56
C PRO A 15 4.41 16.77 -6.82
N HIS A 16 5.04 16.76 -5.66
CA HIS A 16 5.07 15.60 -4.79
C HIS A 16 3.67 15.34 -4.22
N ALA A 17 3.30 14.08 -4.13
CA ALA A 17 2.10 13.69 -3.41
C ALA A 17 2.33 13.85 -1.90
N GLN A 18 1.26 14.19 -1.18
CA GLN A 18 1.25 14.15 0.28
C GLN A 18 0.66 12.83 0.74
N ILE A 19 1.30 12.20 1.70
CA ILE A 19 0.86 10.93 2.27
C ILE A 19 0.35 11.18 3.68
N GLU A 20 -0.92 10.83 3.92
CA GLU A 20 -1.54 10.87 5.24
C GLU A 20 -1.71 9.45 5.76
N TYR A 21 -1.27 9.22 6.99
CA TYR A 21 -1.38 7.93 7.65
C TYR A 21 -1.55 8.10 9.16
N VAL A 22 -2.01 7.04 9.81
CA VAL A 22 -2.33 7.06 11.24
C VAL A 22 -1.51 5.99 11.95
N VAL A 23 -0.77 6.38 12.97
CA VAL A 23 -0.01 5.46 13.82
C VAL A 23 -0.56 5.56 15.23
N ARG A 24 -1.14 4.47 15.73
CA ARG A 24 -1.73 4.40 17.08
C ARG A 24 -2.67 5.57 17.38
N GLY A 25 -3.54 5.89 16.43
CA GLY A 25 -4.51 6.96 16.55
C GLY A 25 -3.96 8.37 16.31
N VAL A 26 -2.67 8.52 15.99
CA VAL A 26 -2.04 9.82 15.73
C VAL A 26 -1.89 10.03 14.22
N ASP A 27 -2.43 11.14 13.73
CA ASP A 27 -2.35 11.52 12.32
C ASP A 27 -0.95 12.02 11.96
N HIS A 28 -0.46 11.57 10.82
CA HIS A 28 0.79 12.00 10.22
C HIS A 28 0.55 12.45 8.78
N ARG A 29 1.30 13.45 8.35
CA ARG A 29 1.31 13.91 6.96
C ARG A 29 2.75 14.16 6.56
N ARG A 30 3.18 13.51 5.48
CA ARG A 30 4.53 13.65 4.94
C ARG A 30 4.49 13.72 3.42
N ASP A 31 5.51 14.35 2.85
CA ASP A 31 5.77 14.28 1.42
C ASP A 31 6.10 12.83 0.99
N SER A 32 5.63 12.43 -0.18
CA SER A 32 5.86 11.07 -0.71
C SER A 32 7.34 10.71 -0.83
N ALA A 33 8.23 11.70 -0.96
CA ALA A 33 9.67 11.48 -0.98
C ALA A 33 10.23 11.10 0.40
N ASP A 34 9.53 11.40 1.48
CA ASP A 34 10.03 11.30 2.86
C ASP A 34 9.42 10.13 3.65
N VAL A 35 8.75 9.19 2.99
CA VAL A 35 8.04 8.09 3.66
C VAL A 35 8.72 6.73 3.53
N ARG A 36 9.95 6.67 3.08
CA ARG A 36 10.68 5.40 2.88
C ARG A 36 10.91 4.61 4.16
N ASP A 37 11.02 5.30 5.29
CA ASP A 37 11.23 4.74 6.62
C ASP A 37 9.94 4.34 7.33
N VAL A 38 8.78 4.63 6.75
CA VAL A 38 7.49 4.33 7.35
C VAL A 38 7.12 2.86 7.14
N ALA A 39 6.83 2.18 8.24
CA ALA A 39 6.34 0.80 8.22
C ALA A 39 4.83 0.78 7.94
N PHE A 40 4.43 0.94 6.68
CA PHE A 40 3.03 0.96 6.29
C PHE A 40 2.28 -0.35 6.54
N GLU A 41 2.98 -1.43 6.75
CA GLU A 41 2.41 -2.71 7.18
C GLU A 41 1.94 -2.70 8.63
N ALA A 42 2.37 -1.72 9.41
CA ALA A 42 2.07 -1.61 10.85
C ALA A 42 1.25 -0.37 11.23
N VAL A 43 0.84 0.44 10.26
CA VAL A 43 -0.01 1.62 10.50
C VAL A 43 -1.49 1.22 10.60
N ASP A 44 -2.29 2.11 11.15
CA ASP A 44 -3.73 1.93 11.24
C ASP A 44 -4.37 2.07 9.83
N LYS A 45 -5.48 1.39 9.63
CA LYS A 45 -6.27 1.55 8.42
C LYS A 45 -6.94 2.92 8.40
N VAL A 46 -6.76 3.69 7.33
CA VAL A 46 -7.23 5.09 7.24
C VAL A 46 -8.69 5.22 6.81
N ARG A 47 -9.26 4.17 6.23
CA ARG A 47 -10.63 4.17 5.75
C ARG A 47 -11.41 3.02 6.36
N THR A 48 -12.56 3.34 6.97
CA THR A 48 -13.51 2.32 7.39
C THR A 48 -14.57 2.16 6.30
N PRO A 49 -14.73 0.97 5.72
CA PRO A 49 -15.77 0.75 4.73
C PRO A 49 -17.14 0.99 5.35
N LYS A 50 -17.97 1.75 4.65
CA LYS A 50 -19.36 1.91 5.04
C LYS A 50 -20.12 0.64 4.66
N SER A 51 -20.53 -0.13 5.65
CA SER A 51 -21.46 -1.23 5.42
C SER A 51 -22.85 -0.66 5.24
N TRP A 52 -23.30 -0.54 3.99
CA TRP A 52 -24.70 -0.22 3.69
C TRP A 52 -25.51 -1.51 3.60
N LYS A 53 -26.74 -1.48 4.08
CA LYS A 53 -27.72 -2.60 4.00
C LYS A 53 -27.95 -3.17 2.59
N HIS A 54 -27.45 -2.50 1.55
CA HIS A 54 -27.68 -2.84 0.13
C HIS A 54 -26.39 -2.91 -0.70
N THR A 55 -25.20 -2.89 -0.07
CA THR A 55 -23.97 -3.08 -0.81
C THR A 55 -23.80 -4.55 -1.17
N LYS A 56 -23.70 -4.83 -2.46
CA LYS A 56 -23.37 -6.16 -2.99
C LYS A 56 -21.92 -6.57 -2.77
N ASN A 57 -21.16 -5.81 -1.99
CA ASN A 57 -19.76 -6.07 -1.74
C ASN A 57 -19.60 -7.00 -0.53
N TYR A 58 -18.86 -8.07 -0.74
CA TYR A 58 -18.48 -8.98 0.33
C TYR A 58 -17.27 -8.42 1.05
N THR A 59 -17.51 -7.78 2.19
CA THR A 59 -16.43 -7.31 3.07
C THR A 59 -16.05 -8.40 4.06
N GLY A 60 -14.81 -8.43 4.46
CA GLY A 60 -14.34 -9.39 5.45
C GLY A 60 -12.89 -9.18 5.84
N GLN A 61 -12.39 -10.12 6.63
CA GLN A 61 -10.98 -10.16 7.04
C GLN A 61 -10.37 -11.48 6.59
N TYR A 62 -9.20 -11.38 5.98
CA TYR A 62 -8.39 -12.51 5.56
C TYR A 62 -7.20 -12.66 6.50
N TRP A 63 -7.00 -13.85 7.07
CA TRP A 63 -5.80 -14.14 7.82
C TRP A 63 -4.62 -14.35 6.88
N ALA A 64 -3.69 -13.42 6.87
CA ALA A 64 -2.49 -13.51 6.05
C ALA A 64 -1.34 -14.11 6.85
N ALA A 65 -0.89 -15.29 6.48
CA ALA A 65 0.24 -15.96 7.12
C ALA A 65 1.53 -15.15 6.98
N THR A 66 1.72 -14.50 5.83
CA THR A 66 2.86 -13.61 5.54
C THR A 66 2.96 -12.48 6.56
N THR A 67 1.84 -11.86 6.91
CA THR A 67 1.78 -10.74 7.86
C THR A 67 1.63 -11.22 9.30
N GLY A 68 1.07 -12.42 9.51
CA GLY A 68 0.71 -12.92 10.83
C GLY A 68 -0.49 -12.19 11.44
N GLY A 69 -1.42 -11.72 10.64
CA GLY A 69 -2.57 -10.96 11.08
C GLY A 69 -3.68 -10.88 10.04
N HIS A 70 -4.78 -10.29 10.44
CA HIS A 70 -5.92 -10.08 9.57
C HIS A 70 -5.72 -8.88 8.64
N VAL A 71 -6.07 -9.05 7.37
CA VAL A 71 -6.07 -8.01 6.36
C VAL A 71 -7.51 -7.84 5.86
N TRP A 72 -8.00 -6.63 5.89
CA TRP A 72 -9.35 -6.30 5.49
C TRP A 72 -9.50 -6.28 3.97
N PHE A 73 -10.62 -6.80 3.47
CA PHE A 73 -11.00 -6.68 2.06
C PHE A 73 -12.46 -6.22 1.91
N GLU A 74 -12.75 -5.56 0.81
CA GLU A 74 -14.09 -5.00 0.51
C GLU A 74 -14.82 -5.74 -0.61
N SER A 75 -14.15 -6.69 -1.28
CA SER A 75 -14.76 -7.46 -2.37
C SER A 75 -14.15 -8.86 -2.45
N LEU A 76 -14.86 -9.77 -3.12
CA LEU A 76 -14.30 -11.11 -3.40
C LEU A 76 -13.08 -11.05 -4.30
N TYR A 77 -13.02 -10.07 -5.20
CA TYR A 77 -11.86 -9.85 -6.05
C TYR A 77 -10.62 -9.51 -5.22
N GLU A 78 -10.77 -8.62 -4.25
CA GLU A 78 -9.68 -8.27 -3.31
C GLU A 78 -9.27 -9.47 -2.45
N ARG A 79 -10.22 -10.30 -2.01
CA ARG A 79 -9.93 -11.54 -1.28
C ARG A 79 -9.06 -12.48 -2.11
N VAL A 80 -9.36 -12.66 -3.38
CA VAL A 80 -8.56 -13.50 -4.28
C VAL A 80 -7.15 -12.90 -4.45
N ALA A 81 -7.04 -11.59 -4.60
CA ALA A 81 -5.75 -10.91 -4.67
C ALA A 81 -4.93 -11.13 -3.40
N LEU A 82 -5.53 -11.06 -2.22
CA LEU A 82 -4.87 -11.35 -0.94
C LEU A 82 -4.37 -12.79 -0.86
N MET A 83 -5.15 -13.74 -1.31
CA MET A 83 -4.75 -15.15 -1.35
C MET A 83 -3.53 -15.37 -2.23
N GLN A 84 -3.48 -14.70 -3.38
CA GLN A 84 -2.33 -14.76 -4.29
C GLN A 84 -1.09 -14.12 -3.68
N LEU A 85 -1.24 -12.95 -3.08
CA LEU A 85 -0.13 -12.25 -2.40
C LEU A 85 0.40 -13.04 -1.22
N ASP A 86 -0.46 -13.67 -0.44
CA ASP A 86 -0.07 -14.45 0.73
C ASP A 86 0.72 -15.73 0.36
N ARG A 87 0.50 -16.26 -0.82
CA ARG A 87 1.23 -17.42 -1.37
C ARG A 87 2.57 -17.04 -2.00
N ASP A 88 2.76 -15.78 -2.34
CA ASP A 88 3.98 -15.32 -3.00
C ASP A 88 5.12 -15.23 -1.97
N ALA A 89 6.16 -16.06 -2.16
CA ALA A 89 7.32 -16.07 -1.28
C ALA A 89 8.11 -14.74 -1.31
N ALA A 90 7.92 -13.91 -2.34
CA ALA A 90 8.54 -12.59 -2.43
C ALA A 90 7.81 -11.53 -1.58
N VAL A 91 6.64 -11.83 -1.04
CA VAL A 91 5.86 -10.91 -0.21
C VAL A 91 6.25 -11.08 1.25
N ALA A 92 6.66 -9.99 1.89
CA ALA A 92 7.06 -9.95 3.29
C ALA A 92 5.93 -9.54 4.24
N ALA A 93 5.06 -8.61 3.80
CA ALA A 93 3.93 -8.14 4.59
C ALA A 93 2.87 -7.51 3.68
N ILE A 94 1.63 -7.52 4.15
CA ILE A 94 0.48 -6.94 3.46
C ILE A 94 -0.31 -6.11 4.47
N SER A 95 -0.75 -4.92 4.08
CA SER A 95 -1.70 -4.14 4.86
C SER A 95 -2.80 -3.55 3.98
N SER A 96 -3.96 -3.32 4.59
CA SER A 96 -5.14 -2.79 3.92
C SER A 96 -5.23 -1.29 4.16
N GLN A 97 -5.40 -0.52 3.09
CA GLN A 97 -5.70 0.91 3.12
C GLN A 97 -4.86 1.69 4.16
N PRO A 98 -3.51 1.64 4.06
CA PRO A 98 -2.66 2.17 5.12
C PRO A 98 -2.47 3.68 5.05
N MET A 99 -2.91 4.32 3.97
CA MET A 99 -2.64 5.73 3.74
C MET A 99 -3.67 6.37 2.82
N TRP A 100 -3.77 7.69 2.92
CA TRP A 100 -4.34 8.52 1.88
C TRP A 100 -3.21 9.12 1.04
N ILE A 101 -3.38 9.11 -0.27
CA ILE A 101 -2.48 9.76 -1.22
C ILE A 101 -3.21 10.97 -1.79
N ASP A 102 -2.61 12.14 -1.62
CA ASP A 102 -3.15 13.42 -2.07
C ASP A 102 -2.17 14.03 -3.08
N TRP A 103 -2.53 14.00 -4.35
CA TRP A 103 -1.72 14.59 -5.41
C TRP A 103 -2.08 16.06 -5.59
N ALA A 104 -1.06 16.89 -5.71
CA ALA A 104 -1.23 18.31 -6.01
C ALA A 104 -2.01 18.48 -7.33
N GLY A 105 -3.03 19.35 -7.31
CA GLY A 105 -3.86 19.65 -8.47
C GLY A 105 -5.01 18.69 -8.73
N THR A 106 -5.19 17.66 -7.92
CA THR A 106 -6.34 16.77 -7.98
C THR A 106 -7.29 17.02 -6.82
N PRO A 107 -8.62 17.09 -7.05
CA PRO A 107 -9.57 17.36 -5.98
C PRO A 107 -9.87 16.14 -5.10
N ARG A 108 -9.40 14.96 -5.48
CA ARG A 108 -9.68 13.72 -4.77
C ARG A 108 -8.41 13.05 -4.29
N ARG A 109 -8.39 12.67 -3.02
CA ARG A 109 -7.39 11.79 -2.47
C ARG A 109 -7.74 10.34 -2.75
N HIS A 110 -6.76 9.48 -2.76
CA HIS A 110 -6.90 8.04 -3.02
C HIS A 110 -6.34 7.23 -1.86
N ALA A 111 -7.08 6.22 -1.42
CA ALA A 111 -6.58 5.20 -0.52
C ALA A 111 -6.34 3.91 -1.32
N PRO A 112 -5.09 3.43 -1.45
CA PRO A 112 -4.82 2.16 -2.10
C PRO A 112 -5.47 1.01 -1.32
N ASP A 113 -5.96 0.00 -2.02
CA ASP A 113 -6.61 -1.15 -1.38
C ASP A 113 -5.64 -1.91 -0.49
N PHE A 114 -4.44 -2.15 -1.00
CA PHE A 114 -3.39 -2.85 -0.29
C PHE A 114 -2.03 -2.17 -0.45
N PHE A 115 -1.25 -2.28 0.60
CA PHE A 115 0.18 -2.04 0.58
C PHE A 115 0.89 -3.38 0.70
N VAL A 116 1.89 -3.61 -0.12
CA VAL A 116 2.66 -4.85 -0.15
C VAL A 116 4.14 -4.53 0.03
N ARG A 117 4.75 -5.13 1.03
CA ARG A 117 6.19 -5.10 1.20
C ARG A 117 6.78 -6.38 0.62
N ARG A 118 7.79 -6.23 -0.21
CA ARG A 118 8.46 -7.37 -0.86
C ARG A 118 9.87 -7.56 -0.32
N TRP A 119 10.31 -8.81 -0.33
CA TRP A 119 11.71 -9.12 -0.13
C TRP A 119 12.50 -8.78 -1.39
N ILE A 120 13.64 -8.11 -1.22
CA ILE A 120 14.60 -7.85 -2.30
C ILE A 120 15.97 -8.38 -1.87
N ARG A 121 16.72 -8.93 -2.83
CA ARG A 121 18.09 -9.33 -2.59
C ARG A 121 19.02 -8.13 -2.75
N ARG A 122 19.76 -7.83 -1.70
CA ARG A 122 20.86 -6.87 -1.74
C ARG A 122 22.08 -7.50 -1.06
N GLY A 123 23.22 -7.56 -1.76
CA GLY A 123 24.51 -7.90 -1.17
C GLY A 123 24.58 -9.19 -0.37
N GLY A 124 23.86 -10.25 -0.79
CA GLY A 124 23.85 -11.56 -0.12
C GLY A 124 22.78 -11.74 0.95
N GLY A 125 21.97 -10.73 1.23
CA GLY A 125 20.81 -10.76 2.13
C GLY A 125 19.50 -10.47 1.43
N CYS A 126 18.38 -10.78 2.09
CA CYS A 126 17.06 -10.33 1.67
C CYS A 126 16.61 -9.17 2.57
N GLU A 127 16.26 -8.05 1.96
CA GLU A 127 15.67 -6.90 2.64
C GLU A 127 14.25 -6.69 2.18
N ALA A 128 13.38 -6.26 3.10
CA ALA A 128 12.01 -5.92 2.75
C ALA A 128 11.94 -4.54 2.08
N SER A 129 11.32 -4.47 0.92
CA SER A 129 11.10 -3.24 0.17
C SER A 129 9.62 -3.00 -0.06
N ALA A 130 9.22 -1.74 -0.03
CA ALA A 130 7.85 -1.36 -0.34
C ALA A 130 7.57 -1.54 -1.83
N ALA A 131 6.52 -2.29 -2.16
CA ALA A 131 5.94 -2.31 -3.49
C ALA A 131 4.49 -1.86 -3.39
N HIS A 132 4.14 -0.87 -4.19
CA HIS A 132 2.78 -0.37 -4.29
C HIS A 132 2.03 -1.22 -5.31
N GLN A 133 0.96 -1.87 -4.89
CA GLN A 133 -0.07 -2.31 -5.82
C GLN A 133 -1.29 -1.41 -5.63
N ALA A 134 -1.50 -0.56 -6.60
CA ALA A 134 -2.80 0.06 -6.78
C ALA A 134 -3.74 -1.01 -7.33
N GLY A 135 -4.82 -1.24 -6.62
CA GLY A 135 -5.95 -2.01 -7.15
C GLY A 135 -6.67 -1.22 -8.23
#